data_2eac9af0ea7eec098df064f069ef357a
#
_entry.id   2eac9af0ea7eec098df064f069ef357a
#
_cell.length_a   1.000
_cell.length_b   1.000
_cell.length_c   1.000
_cell.angle_alpha   90.00
_cell.angle_beta   90.00
_cell.angle_gamma   90.00
#
_symmetry.space_group_name_H-M   'P 1'
#
loop_
_entity.id
_entity.type
_entity.pdbx_description
1 polymer ?
#
loop_
_entity_poly.entity_id
_entity_poly.type
_entity_poly.pdbx_seq_one_letter_code
_entity_poly.pdbx_strand_id
1 'polypeptide(L)'
;MKPRVYEQHFRQNRLPHLWCPGCGNGIVMKAIVEAIVKKNLAPDKTVIVSGIGCSSRASGYMDFDTLHTAHGRAIPFATGIKLARPELNVIVITGDGDCMAIGGNHFIHGARRNVDLTVVLFNNNIYGMTGGQASPTTPLDKKATTAPYGCVDNPFDPCNLS
;
A
#
# COMPACT_ATOMS: atom_id res chain seq x y z
N MET A 1 -13.84 -25.78 -12.33
CA MET A 1 -12.58 -25.12 -12.75
C MET A 1 -11.61 -25.24 -11.58
N LYS A 2 -10.37 -25.72 -11.76
CA LYS A 2 -9.40 -25.74 -10.65
C LYS A 2 -9.07 -24.29 -10.29
N PRO A 3 -9.03 -23.91 -8.99
CA PRO A 3 -8.62 -22.58 -8.59
C PRO A 3 -7.21 -22.30 -9.10
N ARG A 4 -6.96 -21.06 -9.53
CA ARG A 4 -5.61 -20.66 -9.91
C ARG A 4 -4.74 -20.63 -8.67
N VAL A 5 -3.46 -20.95 -8.79
CA VAL A 5 -2.53 -21.11 -7.63
C VAL A 5 -2.53 -19.91 -6.69
N TYR A 6 -2.70 -18.68 -7.21
CA TYR A 6 -2.74 -17.48 -6.40
C TYR A 6 -4.07 -17.31 -5.62
N GLU A 7 -5.17 -17.94 -6.04
CA GLU A 7 -6.48 -17.77 -5.42
C GLU A 7 -6.52 -18.32 -3.98
N GLN A 8 -5.69 -19.31 -3.67
CA GLN A 8 -5.58 -19.89 -2.34
C GLN A 8 -4.95 -18.92 -1.31
N HIS A 9 -4.29 -17.85 -1.76
CA HIS A 9 -3.66 -16.84 -0.92
C HIS A 9 -4.58 -15.65 -0.62
N PHE A 10 -5.88 -15.80 -0.85
CA PHE A 10 -6.90 -14.85 -0.43
C PHE A 10 -7.80 -15.42 0.64
N ARG A 11 -8.13 -14.62 1.62
CA ARG A 11 -9.11 -14.94 2.67
C ARG A 11 -10.51 -14.97 2.07
N GLN A 12 -10.99 -16.16 1.68
CA GLN A 12 -12.25 -16.33 0.96
C GLN A 12 -13.46 -15.78 1.74
N ASN A 13 -13.44 -15.86 3.07
CA ASN A 13 -14.48 -15.33 3.93
C ASN A 13 -14.51 -13.79 4.02
N ARG A 14 -13.55 -13.11 3.40
CA ARG A 14 -13.47 -11.65 3.32
C ARG A 14 -13.78 -11.10 1.93
N LEU A 15 -14.03 -11.98 0.97
CA LEU A 15 -14.43 -11.61 -0.39
C LEU A 15 -15.97 -11.69 -0.53
N PRO A 16 -16.59 -10.86 -1.39
CA PRO A 16 -15.96 -9.88 -2.28
C PRO A 16 -15.38 -8.68 -1.54
N HIS A 17 -14.34 -8.06 -2.13
CA HIS A 17 -13.75 -6.85 -1.56
C HIS A 17 -14.68 -5.64 -1.61
N LEU A 18 -14.46 -4.65 -0.73
CA LEU A 18 -15.32 -3.47 -0.57
C LEU A 18 -14.90 -2.27 -1.44
N TRP A 19 -13.90 -2.41 -2.29
CA TRP A 19 -13.47 -1.32 -3.17
C TRP A 19 -14.52 -1.00 -4.23
N CYS A 20 -14.56 0.27 -4.62
CA CYS A 20 -15.46 0.75 -5.66
C CYS A 20 -15.17 0.06 -7.00
N PRO A 21 -16.21 -0.21 -7.81
CA PRO A 21 -16.01 -0.72 -9.16
C PRO A 21 -15.09 0.21 -9.98
N GLY A 22 -14.09 -0.37 -10.63
CA GLY A 22 -13.18 0.37 -11.50
C GLY A 22 -12.01 1.10 -10.81
N CYS A 23 -11.90 1.08 -9.47
CA CYS A 23 -10.81 1.79 -8.78
C CYS A 23 -9.41 1.16 -8.96
N GLY A 24 -9.32 -0.07 -9.45
CA GLY A 24 -8.05 -0.76 -9.72
C GLY A 24 -7.38 -1.44 -8.52
N ASN A 25 -7.75 -1.13 -7.27
CA ASN A 25 -7.10 -1.70 -6.09
C ASN A 25 -7.12 -3.24 -6.06
N GLY A 26 -8.23 -3.86 -6.49
CA GLY A 26 -8.34 -5.31 -6.59
C GLY A 26 -7.38 -5.91 -7.61
N ILE A 27 -7.14 -5.21 -8.73
CA ILE A 27 -6.20 -5.63 -9.77
C ILE A 27 -4.77 -5.58 -9.22
N VAL A 28 -4.39 -4.50 -8.55
CA VAL A 28 -3.05 -4.36 -7.96
C VAL A 28 -2.84 -5.39 -6.84
N MET A 29 -3.82 -5.59 -5.97
CA MET A 29 -3.75 -6.63 -4.94
C MET A 29 -3.53 -8.02 -5.54
N LYS A 30 -4.26 -8.38 -6.59
CA LYS A 30 -4.08 -9.65 -7.30
C LYS A 30 -2.66 -9.75 -7.87
N ALA A 31 -2.15 -8.69 -8.50
CA ALA A 31 -0.80 -8.66 -9.08
C ALA A 31 0.29 -8.87 -8.01
N ILE A 32 0.11 -8.31 -6.80
CA ILE A 32 1.02 -8.54 -5.67
C ILE A 32 1.06 -10.03 -5.30
N VAL A 33 -0.10 -10.66 -5.15
CA VAL A 33 -0.18 -12.09 -4.80
C VAL A 33 0.41 -12.96 -5.91
N GLU A 34 0.13 -12.66 -7.17
CA GLU A 34 0.75 -13.35 -8.31
C GLU A 34 2.28 -13.22 -8.31
N ALA A 35 2.80 -12.03 -7.96
CA ALA A 35 4.24 -11.80 -7.86
C ALA A 35 4.88 -12.61 -6.72
N ILE A 36 4.23 -12.66 -5.55
CA ILE A 36 4.67 -13.47 -4.41
C ILE A 36 4.75 -14.95 -4.82
N VAL A 37 3.69 -15.48 -5.44
CA VAL A 37 3.65 -16.86 -5.92
C VAL A 37 4.70 -17.12 -6.99
N LYS A 38 4.85 -16.24 -7.98
CA LYS A 38 5.84 -16.36 -9.06
C LYS A 38 7.28 -16.33 -8.54
N LYS A 39 7.53 -15.60 -7.47
CA LYS A 39 8.85 -15.54 -6.80
C LYS A 39 9.07 -16.67 -5.82
N ASN A 40 8.10 -17.58 -5.64
CA ASN A 40 8.14 -18.68 -4.68
C ASN A 40 8.48 -18.20 -3.24
N LEU A 41 7.95 -17.04 -2.86
CA LEU A 41 8.11 -16.57 -1.48
C LEU A 41 7.22 -17.41 -0.56
N ALA A 42 7.83 -18.00 0.46
CA ALA A 42 7.11 -18.86 1.40
C ALA A 42 6.10 -18.05 2.21
N PRO A 43 4.83 -18.47 2.30
CA PRO A 43 3.78 -17.72 3.01
C PRO A 43 4.11 -17.45 4.48
N ASP A 44 4.71 -18.43 5.17
CA ASP A 44 5.15 -18.36 6.58
C ASP A 44 6.38 -17.45 6.81
N LYS A 45 7.00 -16.98 5.73
CA LYS A 45 8.11 -16.02 5.74
C LYS A 45 7.77 -14.70 5.03
N THR A 46 6.51 -14.49 4.69
CA THR A 46 6.05 -13.29 3.99
C THR A 46 5.08 -12.51 4.87
N VAL A 47 5.45 -11.28 5.19
CA VAL A 47 4.66 -10.39 6.04
C VAL A 47 4.17 -9.20 5.22
N ILE A 48 2.87 -8.95 5.27
CA ILE A 48 2.24 -7.80 4.62
C ILE A 48 1.92 -6.75 5.68
N VAL A 49 2.56 -5.60 5.57
CA VAL A 49 2.33 -4.47 6.48
C VAL A 49 1.58 -3.37 5.76
N SER A 50 0.51 -2.87 6.33
CA SER A 50 -0.26 -1.78 5.73
C SER A 50 -0.57 -0.65 6.70
N GLY A 51 -0.72 0.56 6.18
CA GLY A 51 -1.19 1.73 6.92
C GLY A 51 -2.72 1.83 6.94
N ILE A 52 -3.26 3.01 6.63
CA ILE A 52 -4.69 3.28 6.63
C ILE A 52 -5.10 3.89 5.27
N GLY A 53 -6.28 3.53 4.82
CA GLY A 53 -6.90 4.01 3.58
C GLY A 53 -7.36 2.87 2.68
N CYS A 54 -7.82 3.20 1.48
CA CYS A 54 -8.39 2.20 0.56
C CYS A 54 -7.36 1.12 0.20
N SER A 55 -6.13 1.49 -0.17
CA SER A 55 -5.06 0.54 -0.50
C SER A 55 -4.73 -0.40 0.66
N SER A 56 -4.71 0.12 1.87
CA SER A 56 -4.33 -0.61 3.10
C SER A 56 -5.32 -1.71 3.48
N ARG A 57 -6.53 -1.70 2.91
CA ARG A 57 -7.50 -2.81 3.04
C ARG A 57 -6.98 -4.11 2.44
N ALA A 58 -6.03 -4.06 1.50
CA ALA A 58 -5.48 -5.24 0.83
C ALA A 58 -4.95 -6.28 1.82
N SER A 59 -4.25 -5.87 2.88
CA SER A 59 -3.74 -6.77 3.92
C SER A 59 -4.84 -7.60 4.58
N GLY A 60 -6.07 -7.08 4.68
CA GLY A 60 -7.23 -7.78 5.22
C GLY A 60 -7.78 -8.89 4.31
N TYR A 61 -7.48 -8.86 3.02
CA TYR A 61 -7.95 -9.84 2.03
C TYR A 61 -6.90 -10.90 1.69
N MET A 62 -5.62 -10.60 1.93
CA MET A 62 -4.50 -11.49 1.61
C MET A 62 -4.26 -12.47 2.76
N ASP A 63 -4.09 -13.76 2.44
CA ASP A 63 -3.88 -14.83 3.42
C ASP A 63 -2.39 -15.08 3.63
N PHE A 64 -1.78 -14.13 4.34
CA PHE A 64 -0.39 -14.12 4.82
C PHE A 64 -0.37 -13.62 6.26
N ASP A 65 0.77 -13.60 6.90
CA ASP A 65 0.97 -12.85 8.13
C ASP A 65 0.82 -11.35 7.83
N THR A 66 -0.15 -10.72 8.47
CA THR A 66 -0.50 -9.32 8.16
C THR A 66 -0.50 -8.45 9.40
N LEU A 67 0.03 -7.23 9.25
CA LEU A 67 -0.03 -6.19 10.26
C LEU A 67 -0.67 -4.93 9.67
N HIS A 68 -1.82 -4.53 10.26
CA HIS A 68 -2.49 -3.28 9.93
C HIS A 68 -2.10 -2.22 10.98
N THR A 69 -1.45 -1.15 10.55
CA THR A 69 -0.87 -0.15 11.44
C THR A 69 -1.68 1.15 11.46
N ALA A 70 -1.22 2.13 12.24
CA ALA A 70 -1.76 3.48 12.19
C ALA A 70 -1.43 4.18 10.86
N HIS A 71 -2.20 5.22 10.52
CA HIS A 71 -2.03 6.01 9.30
C HIS A 71 -0.61 6.59 9.19
N GLY A 72 0.03 6.34 8.04
CA GLY A 72 1.40 6.75 7.75
C GLY A 72 2.49 6.03 8.55
N ARG A 73 2.17 4.91 9.20
CA ARG A 73 3.12 4.22 10.09
C ARG A 73 3.54 2.83 9.60
N ALA A 74 3.12 2.42 8.39
CA ALA A 74 3.46 1.10 7.87
C ALA A 74 4.98 0.89 7.74
N ILE A 75 5.72 1.86 7.20
CA ILE A 75 7.17 1.78 6.99
C ILE A 75 7.97 1.61 8.30
N PRO A 76 7.76 2.41 9.37
CA PRO A 76 8.51 2.20 10.61
C PRO A 76 8.16 0.86 11.30
N PHE A 77 6.91 0.40 11.25
CA PHE A 77 6.57 -0.94 11.76
C PHE A 77 7.25 -2.04 10.93
N ALA A 78 7.20 -1.93 9.60
CA ALA A 78 7.89 -2.86 8.70
C ALA A 78 9.41 -2.88 8.93
N THR A 79 10.00 -1.70 9.17
CA THR A 79 11.41 -1.56 9.53
C THR A 79 11.72 -2.33 10.82
N GLY A 80 10.89 -2.19 11.86
CA GLY A 80 11.04 -2.93 13.11
C GLY A 80 10.97 -4.44 12.91
N ILE A 81 10.01 -4.92 12.11
CA ILE A 81 9.88 -6.35 11.77
C ILE A 81 11.14 -6.84 11.06
N LYS A 82 11.59 -6.12 10.04
CA LYS A 82 12.77 -6.51 9.25
C LYS A 82 14.05 -6.54 10.08
N LEU A 83 14.22 -5.59 10.99
CA LEU A 83 15.39 -5.57 11.89
C LEU A 83 15.34 -6.70 12.93
N ALA A 84 14.15 -7.04 13.44
CA ALA A 84 13.98 -8.12 14.39
C ALA A 84 14.08 -9.51 13.75
N ARG A 85 13.64 -9.65 12.51
CA ARG A 85 13.58 -10.92 11.75
C ARG A 85 14.04 -10.66 10.30
N PRO A 86 15.37 -10.55 10.09
CA PRO A 86 15.95 -10.22 8.78
C PRO A 86 15.61 -11.20 7.65
N GLU A 87 15.28 -12.44 7.99
CA GLU A 87 14.93 -13.51 7.05
C GLU A 87 13.52 -13.36 6.44
N LEU A 88 12.67 -12.49 6.98
CA LEU A 88 11.31 -12.29 6.48
C LEU A 88 11.29 -11.44 5.21
N ASN A 89 10.41 -11.82 4.29
CA ASN A 89 10.01 -10.98 3.15
C ASN A 89 8.97 -9.99 3.64
N VAL A 90 9.34 -8.73 3.83
CA VAL A 90 8.44 -7.70 4.35
C VAL A 90 7.95 -6.81 3.20
N ILE A 91 6.67 -6.87 2.93
CA ILE A 91 6.00 -6.11 1.88
C ILE A 91 5.07 -5.08 2.52
N VAL A 92 5.29 -3.81 2.21
CA VAL A 92 4.47 -2.69 2.68
C VAL A 92 3.46 -2.32 1.60
N ILE A 93 2.17 -2.27 1.95
CA ILE A 93 1.10 -1.75 1.09
C ILE A 93 0.61 -0.43 1.68
N THR A 94 0.68 0.63 0.88
CA THR A 94 0.33 1.98 1.31
C THR A 94 -0.31 2.76 0.16
N GLY A 95 -1.05 3.83 0.46
CA GLY A 95 -1.56 4.78 -0.51
C GLY A 95 -0.70 6.04 -0.55
N ASP A 96 -0.90 6.88 -1.56
CA ASP A 96 -0.20 8.15 -1.72
C ASP A 96 -0.40 9.08 -0.52
N GLY A 97 -1.63 9.27 -0.05
CA GLY A 97 -1.90 10.06 1.15
C GLY A 97 -1.33 9.44 2.42
N ASP A 98 -1.37 8.12 2.55
CA ASP A 98 -0.83 7.38 3.69
C ASP A 98 0.71 7.48 3.74
N CYS A 99 1.35 7.28 2.60
CA CYS A 99 2.80 7.24 2.49
C CYS A 99 3.45 8.62 2.44
N MET A 100 2.90 9.52 1.61
CA MET A 100 3.56 10.76 1.23
C MET A 100 3.13 11.97 2.05
N ALA A 101 1.94 11.91 2.71
CA ALA A 101 1.52 12.95 3.65
C ALA A 101 2.03 12.64 5.05
N ILE A 102 1.17 12.03 5.87
CA ILE A 102 1.50 11.74 7.29
C ILE A 102 2.67 10.76 7.44
N GLY A 103 2.92 9.92 6.44
CA GLY A 103 4.03 8.98 6.39
C GLY A 103 5.30 9.51 5.73
N GLY A 104 5.30 10.73 5.17
CA GLY A 104 6.37 11.24 4.30
C GLY A 104 7.76 11.20 4.92
N ASN A 105 7.91 11.60 6.18
CA ASN A 105 9.18 11.52 6.88
C ASN A 105 9.67 10.07 7.04
N HIS A 106 8.77 9.12 7.27
CA HIS A 106 9.13 7.70 7.38
C HIS A 106 9.54 7.11 6.04
N PHE A 107 8.88 7.55 4.96
CA PHE A 107 9.24 7.14 3.60
C PHE A 107 10.66 7.61 3.25
N ILE A 108 10.93 8.91 3.38
CA ILE A 108 12.26 9.50 3.10
C ILE A 108 13.36 8.86 3.96
N HIS A 109 13.10 8.66 5.25
CA HIS A 109 14.10 8.06 6.13
C HIS A 109 14.23 6.54 5.95
N GLY A 110 13.19 5.84 5.53
CA GLY A 110 13.25 4.44 5.13
C GLY A 110 14.13 4.25 3.90
N ALA A 111 13.90 5.06 2.85
CA ALA A 111 14.71 5.09 1.64
C ALA A 111 16.17 5.46 1.95
N ARG A 112 16.42 6.56 2.67
CA ARG A 112 17.76 6.99 3.05
C ARG A 112 18.56 5.92 3.82
N ARG A 113 17.89 5.10 4.64
CA ARG A 113 18.53 4.00 5.38
C ARG A 113 18.67 2.74 4.57
N ASN A 114 18.12 2.70 3.37
CA ASN A 114 18.11 1.54 2.49
C ASN A 114 17.64 0.27 3.22
N VAL A 115 16.53 0.39 3.95
CA VAL A 115 15.96 -0.75 4.67
C VAL A 115 15.42 -1.75 3.65
N ASP A 116 15.77 -3.03 3.80
CA ASP A 116 15.36 -4.12 2.90
C ASP A 116 13.85 -4.40 3.03
N LEU A 117 13.04 -3.54 2.41
CA LEU A 117 11.58 -3.60 2.33
C LEU A 117 11.13 -3.52 0.87
N THR A 118 10.06 -4.22 0.54
CA THR A 118 9.33 -3.99 -0.70
C THR A 118 8.14 -3.08 -0.41
N VAL A 119 8.16 -1.84 -0.92
CA VAL A 119 7.06 -0.89 -0.74
C VAL A 119 6.23 -0.80 -2.01
N VAL A 120 4.94 -1.15 -1.92
CA VAL A 120 3.98 -1.02 -3.02
C VAL A 120 3.06 0.15 -2.73
N LEU A 121 3.31 1.25 -3.42
CA LEU A 121 2.53 2.47 -3.33
C LEU A 121 1.38 2.44 -4.34
N PHE A 122 0.14 2.43 -3.83
CA PHE A 122 -1.06 2.60 -4.66
C PHE A 122 -1.31 4.10 -4.85
N ASN A 123 -0.84 4.64 -5.95
CA ASN A 123 -0.98 6.06 -6.24
C ASN A 123 -2.21 6.33 -7.12
N ASN A 124 -3.26 6.87 -6.52
CA ASN A 124 -4.47 7.32 -7.22
C ASN A 124 -4.66 8.85 -7.16
N ASN A 125 -3.68 9.57 -6.62
CA ASN A 125 -3.62 11.02 -6.50
C ASN A 125 -4.75 11.64 -5.67
N ILE A 126 -5.31 10.87 -4.70
CA ILE A 126 -6.41 11.36 -3.88
C ILE A 126 -6.60 10.52 -2.60
N TYR A 127 -7.15 11.13 -1.54
CA TYR A 127 -7.68 10.38 -0.40
C TYR A 127 -9.07 9.82 -0.74
N GLY A 128 -9.16 8.58 -1.21
CA GLY A 128 -10.43 7.99 -1.63
C GLY A 128 -11.38 7.69 -0.48
N MET A 129 -10.88 7.03 0.59
CA MET A 129 -11.70 6.53 1.70
C MET A 129 -12.45 7.64 2.45
N THR A 130 -11.87 8.82 2.57
CA THR A 130 -12.42 9.93 3.34
C THR A 130 -13.24 10.92 2.51
N GLY A 131 -13.41 10.69 1.22
CA GLY A 131 -14.32 11.47 0.37
C GLY A 131 -13.67 12.34 -0.70
N GLY A 132 -12.44 12.01 -1.10
CA GLY A 132 -11.83 12.61 -2.29
C GLY A 132 -11.06 13.91 -2.04
N GLN A 133 -10.36 14.01 -0.91
CA GLN A 133 -9.47 15.14 -0.62
C GLN A 133 -8.21 15.08 -1.47
N ALA A 134 -7.62 16.24 -1.76
CA ALA A 134 -6.32 16.30 -2.41
C ALA A 134 -5.24 15.62 -1.57
N SER A 135 -4.41 14.81 -2.22
CA SER A 135 -3.23 14.14 -1.64
C SER A 135 -1.95 14.86 -2.08
N PRO A 136 -0.79 14.55 -1.47
CA PRO A 136 0.47 15.13 -1.90
C PRO A 136 0.89 14.83 -3.34
N THR A 137 0.24 13.87 -3.99
CA THR A 137 0.51 13.52 -5.40
C THR A 137 -0.57 14.04 -6.36
N THR A 138 -1.57 14.78 -5.84
CA THR A 138 -2.62 15.36 -6.69
C THR A 138 -1.99 16.36 -7.65
N PRO A 139 -2.18 16.21 -8.99
CA PRO A 139 -1.62 17.15 -9.96
C PRO A 139 -2.14 18.57 -9.78
N LEU A 140 -1.34 19.54 -10.20
CA LEU A 140 -1.74 20.95 -10.29
C LEU A 140 -3.07 21.08 -11.05
N ASP A 141 -3.88 22.04 -10.65
CA ASP A 141 -5.18 22.38 -11.22
C ASP A 141 -6.25 21.26 -11.15
N LYS A 142 -5.92 20.09 -10.63
CA LYS A 142 -6.93 19.04 -10.41
C LYS A 142 -7.84 19.39 -9.26
N LYS A 143 -9.15 19.30 -9.50
CA LYS A 143 -10.18 19.53 -8.49
C LYS A 143 -10.31 18.32 -7.55
N ALA A 144 -10.43 18.62 -6.28
CA ALA A 144 -10.68 17.65 -5.22
C ALA A 144 -11.64 18.29 -4.19
N THR A 145 -12.15 17.52 -3.23
CA THR A 145 -13.08 18.06 -2.21
C THR A 145 -12.45 19.16 -1.35
N THR A 146 -11.14 19.10 -1.14
CA THR A 146 -10.37 20.16 -0.43
C THR A 146 -9.72 21.17 -1.35
N ALA A 147 -9.84 21.00 -2.67
CA ALA A 147 -9.31 21.89 -3.69
C ALA A 147 -10.37 22.13 -4.79
N PRO A 148 -11.50 22.78 -4.47
CA PRO A 148 -12.64 22.90 -5.40
C PRO A 148 -12.33 23.75 -6.63
N TYR A 149 -11.33 24.63 -6.55
CA TYR A 149 -10.88 25.49 -7.65
C TYR A 149 -9.64 24.95 -8.37
N GLY A 150 -9.11 23.81 -7.93
CA GLY A 150 -7.87 23.19 -8.40
C GLY A 150 -6.78 23.16 -7.32
N CYS A 151 -5.96 22.13 -7.36
CA CYS A 151 -4.82 22.00 -6.45
C CYS A 151 -3.73 23.02 -6.85
N VAL A 152 -3.22 23.76 -5.88
CA VAL A 152 -2.17 24.77 -6.10
C VAL A 152 -0.78 24.32 -5.62
N ASP A 153 -0.71 23.20 -4.90
CA ASP A 153 0.53 22.64 -4.40
C ASP A 153 1.21 21.80 -5.47
N ASN A 154 2.54 21.89 -5.55
CA ASN A 154 3.32 21.02 -6.41
C ASN A 154 3.24 19.56 -5.93
N PRO A 155 2.89 18.62 -6.82
CA PRO A 155 2.79 17.23 -6.42
C PRO A 155 4.16 16.62 -6.13
N PHE A 156 4.21 15.73 -5.15
CA PHE A 156 5.39 14.88 -4.95
C PHE A 156 5.48 13.81 -6.04
N ASP A 157 6.71 13.54 -6.46
CA ASP A 157 7.05 12.35 -7.23
C ASP A 157 7.67 11.30 -6.30
N PRO A 158 6.93 10.23 -5.95
CA PRO A 158 7.44 9.21 -5.04
C PRO A 158 8.70 8.51 -5.55
N CYS A 159 8.84 8.35 -6.87
CA CYS A 159 9.99 7.68 -7.46
C CYS A 159 11.26 8.51 -7.38
N ASN A 160 11.15 9.83 -7.42
CA ASN A 160 12.30 10.73 -7.28
C ASN A 160 12.69 10.97 -5.81
N LEU A 161 11.82 10.61 -4.86
CA LEU A 161 12.07 10.74 -3.42
C LEU A 161 12.59 9.46 -2.76
N SER A 162 12.59 8.33 -3.48
CA SER A 162 13.02 7.01 -2.97
C SER A 162 14.48 6.67 -3.25
#